data_c81b347e4bbcd5bdaff384f83e7fcd36
#
_entry.id   c81b347e4bbcd5bdaff384f83e7fcd36
#
_cell.length_a   1.000
_cell.length_b   1.000
_cell.length_c   1.000
_cell.angle_alpha   90.00
_cell.angle_beta   90.00
_cell.angle_gamma   90.00
#
_symmetry.space_group_name_H-M   'P 1'
#
loop_
_entity.id
_entity.type
_entity.pdbx_description
1 polymer ?
#
loop_
_entity_poly.entity_id
_entity_poly.type
_entity_poly.pdbx_seq_one_letter_code
_entity_poly.pdbx_strand_id
1 'polypeptide(L)'
;MHPPIRIFFLIVFSLSIVKADNQANKKYIEAASRNEGNAENGKKIFYDKRSLCSECHSINGKANSIGPDLAAAGDKFSRSDIIQSIIHPSASIMTGYATTIIETTNQESFIGILKSINDDNVILSNLDEKKRTIPRSIIKSQITSPASLMPVGLHTKLNTKEFTDLTAFLESLKLPQRIDETNHATPIAIQRVEKPITLEPFFGTELDFEKPVWFGDHPVIKGTYVIVEKSRALVSLLTKNNSGQETKSRFLEIPEEVYVTNDEGLLGFTFHPQFKENRRYFFMHEVKHDNYRGMVIGERIASEDFSKDSGKPTKKVLEFEVATEFHHGGGIEFGPDGYLYIGMGDGGPQEDPLGNAQNLHSFAGKLLRIDVDKNTNNKFYSIPKDNPFIDHPDEKVLREIFSYGLRQPWRFSFDSKTGDLWVGDVGQNRFEEINIVRSGENHGWNVFEGYELFSTKFRKENLNLINPVISFRRSHGVSITGGYVIRSKGVNNESYEGVYICADYQSKKIWGIKQKNRTLEMVREIGNCPDRLVSFGIDKKRNIYAIGYDKGIIYKLDFSGSIFE
;
A
#
# COMPACT_ATOMS: atom_id res chain seq x y z
N MET A 1 18.15 -2.81 -51.38
CA MET A 1 17.40 -1.54 -51.42
C MET A 1 15.94 -1.84 -51.35
N HIS A 2 15.31 -1.71 -50.19
CA HIS A 2 13.87 -1.72 -50.03
C HIS A 2 13.49 -0.48 -49.20
N PRO A 3 12.43 0.23 -49.54
CA PRO A 3 12.15 1.56 -49.00
C PRO A 3 11.38 1.50 -47.64
N PRO A 4 11.58 2.52 -46.80
CA PRO A 4 10.87 2.61 -45.51
C PRO A 4 9.60 3.46 -45.68
N ILE A 5 8.49 2.88 -46.14
CA ILE A 5 7.22 3.63 -46.35
C ILE A 5 6.03 3.09 -45.50
N ARG A 6 6.21 2.11 -44.64
CA ARG A 6 5.07 1.56 -43.88
C ARG A 6 4.87 2.10 -42.45
N ILE A 7 5.83 2.85 -41.91
CA ILE A 7 5.75 3.30 -40.49
C ILE A 7 4.99 4.63 -40.33
N PHE A 8 4.99 5.49 -41.35
CA PHE A 8 4.38 6.82 -41.26
C PHE A 8 2.83 6.81 -41.31
N PHE A 9 2.23 5.84 -41.99
CA PHE A 9 0.75 5.73 -42.04
C PHE A 9 0.12 5.17 -40.80
N LEU A 10 0.82 4.35 -40.01
CA LEU A 10 0.32 3.79 -38.73
C LEU A 10 0.27 4.84 -37.62
N ILE A 11 1.20 5.78 -37.59
CA ILE A 11 1.27 6.82 -36.56
C ILE A 11 0.21 7.90 -36.74
N VAL A 12 -0.10 8.28 -37.98
CA VAL A 12 -1.15 9.29 -38.26
C VAL A 12 -2.55 8.70 -38.03
N PHE A 13 -2.76 7.41 -38.29
CA PHE A 13 -4.05 6.75 -38.04
C PHE A 13 -4.31 6.53 -36.54
N SER A 14 -3.27 6.22 -35.76
CA SER A 14 -3.35 6.09 -34.30
C SER A 14 -3.64 7.41 -33.60
N LEU A 15 -3.05 8.52 -34.03
CA LEU A 15 -3.30 9.86 -33.48
C LEU A 15 -4.71 10.40 -33.76
N SER A 16 -5.30 10.02 -34.90
CA SER A 16 -6.68 10.41 -35.27
C SER A 16 -7.71 9.63 -34.47
N ILE A 17 -7.50 8.34 -34.23
CA ILE A 17 -8.36 7.48 -33.41
C ILE A 17 -8.33 7.93 -31.95
N VAL A 18 -7.14 8.23 -31.39
CA VAL A 18 -6.99 8.72 -30.01
C VAL A 18 -7.69 10.08 -29.79
N LYS A 19 -7.65 10.99 -30.79
CA LYS A 19 -8.35 12.28 -30.71
C LYS A 19 -9.86 12.15 -30.80
N ALA A 20 -10.38 11.26 -31.65
CA ALA A 20 -11.82 11.00 -31.80
C ALA A 20 -12.39 10.33 -30.53
N ASP A 21 -11.66 9.39 -29.93
CA ASP A 21 -12.02 8.73 -28.67
C ASP A 21 -12.10 9.73 -27.50
N ASN A 22 -11.15 10.65 -27.40
CA ASN A 22 -11.15 11.67 -26.34
C ASN A 22 -12.35 12.63 -26.43
N GLN A 23 -12.81 12.97 -27.62
CA GLN A 23 -13.98 13.83 -27.79
C GLN A 23 -15.29 13.09 -27.53
N ALA A 24 -15.37 11.81 -27.92
CA ALA A 24 -16.52 10.95 -27.63
C ALA A 24 -16.67 10.70 -26.11
N ASN A 25 -15.57 10.46 -25.38
CA ASN A 25 -15.58 10.23 -23.95
C ASN A 25 -15.95 11.49 -23.15
N LYS A 26 -15.56 12.68 -23.62
CA LYS A 26 -15.82 13.96 -22.99
C LYS A 26 -17.30 14.21 -22.69
N LYS A 27 -18.20 13.87 -23.64
CA LYS A 27 -19.65 14.07 -23.47
C LYS A 27 -20.23 13.23 -22.31
N TYR A 28 -19.71 12.01 -22.09
CA TYR A 28 -20.14 11.14 -20.99
C TYR A 28 -19.62 11.67 -19.65
N ILE A 29 -18.34 12.06 -19.60
CA ILE A 29 -17.73 12.66 -18.42
C ILE A 29 -18.50 13.92 -17.99
N GLU A 30 -18.75 14.85 -18.92
CA GLU A 30 -19.46 16.09 -18.63
C GLU A 30 -20.91 15.85 -18.17
N ALA A 31 -21.64 14.96 -18.86
CA ALA A 31 -23.00 14.64 -18.50
C ALA A 31 -23.10 14.01 -17.11
N ALA A 32 -22.28 13.00 -16.82
CA ALA A 32 -22.30 12.30 -15.54
C ALA A 32 -21.72 13.15 -14.38
N SER A 33 -20.81 14.09 -14.64
CA SER A 33 -20.27 14.99 -13.61
C SER A 33 -21.23 16.11 -13.22
N ARG A 34 -22.12 16.55 -14.14
CA ARG A 34 -23.02 17.70 -13.93
C ARG A 34 -24.42 17.33 -13.47
N ASN A 35 -24.86 16.09 -13.69
CA ASN A 35 -26.22 15.65 -13.42
C ASN A 35 -26.23 14.56 -12.35
N GLU A 36 -27.22 14.59 -11.46
CA GLU A 36 -27.34 13.61 -10.38
C GLU A 36 -27.63 12.20 -10.90
N GLY A 37 -28.51 12.06 -11.90
CA GLY A 37 -28.96 10.76 -12.42
C GLY A 37 -30.00 10.09 -11.55
N ASN A 38 -30.49 8.93 -12.02
CA ASN A 38 -31.49 8.11 -11.33
C ASN A 38 -30.91 6.74 -10.99
N ALA A 39 -30.64 6.49 -9.69
CA ALA A 39 -30.02 5.25 -9.22
C ALA A 39 -30.89 4.00 -9.49
N GLU A 40 -32.23 4.09 -9.39
CA GLU A 40 -33.13 2.96 -9.68
C GLU A 40 -33.06 2.53 -11.17
N ASN A 41 -32.99 3.51 -12.07
CA ASN A 41 -32.78 3.23 -13.48
C ASN A 41 -31.36 2.71 -13.72
N GLY A 42 -30.36 3.28 -13.05
CA GLY A 42 -28.96 2.84 -13.09
C GLY A 42 -28.79 1.38 -12.66
N LYS A 43 -29.56 0.93 -11.66
CA LYS A 43 -29.60 -0.48 -11.25
C LYS A 43 -30.07 -1.39 -12.39
N LYS A 44 -31.10 -1.02 -13.15
CA LYS A 44 -31.55 -1.78 -14.31
C LYS A 44 -30.48 -1.86 -15.39
N ILE A 45 -29.76 -0.74 -15.61
CA ILE A 45 -28.67 -0.67 -16.58
C ILE A 45 -27.49 -1.53 -16.14
N PHE A 46 -27.18 -1.61 -14.86
CA PHE A 46 -26.13 -2.49 -14.32
C PHE A 46 -26.37 -3.97 -14.68
N TYR A 47 -27.61 -4.41 -14.70
CA TYR A 47 -28.01 -5.77 -15.09
C TYR A 47 -28.36 -5.92 -16.58
N ASP A 48 -28.31 -4.84 -17.38
CA ASP A 48 -28.57 -4.88 -18.82
C ASP A 48 -27.39 -5.53 -19.57
N LYS A 49 -27.69 -6.45 -20.46
CA LYS A 49 -26.69 -7.14 -21.32
C LYS A 49 -25.83 -6.19 -22.16
N ARG A 50 -26.29 -4.96 -22.40
CA ARG A 50 -25.50 -3.94 -23.12
C ARG A 50 -24.34 -3.44 -22.29
N SER A 51 -24.53 -3.28 -20.97
CA SER A 51 -23.50 -2.74 -20.06
C SER A 51 -22.49 -3.80 -19.61
N LEU A 52 -22.89 -5.08 -19.57
CA LEU A 52 -22.10 -6.24 -19.11
C LEU A 52 -21.56 -6.13 -17.66
N CYS A 53 -22.01 -5.15 -16.88
CA CYS A 53 -21.46 -4.90 -15.54
C CYS A 53 -21.64 -6.11 -14.63
N SER A 54 -22.87 -6.66 -14.57
CA SER A 54 -23.23 -7.78 -13.69
C SER A 54 -22.61 -9.12 -14.08
N GLU A 55 -22.07 -9.25 -15.32
CA GLU A 55 -21.36 -10.45 -15.75
C GLU A 55 -20.02 -10.62 -15.02
N CYS A 56 -19.40 -9.48 -14.61
CA CYS A 56 -18.10 -9.48 -13.98
C CYS A 56 -18.13 -9.00 -12.51
N HIS A 57 -19.12 -8.17 -12.14
CA HIS A 57 -19.19 -7.53 -10.83
C HIS A 57 -20.41 -7.98 -10.04
N SER A 58 -20.22 -8.26 -8.76
CA SER A 58 -21.29 -8.42 -7.77
C SER A 58 -21.52 -7.12 -6.98
N ILE A 59 -22.64 -7.03 -6.28
CA ILE A 59 -23.01 -5.93 -5.38
C ILE A 59 -23.55 -6.44 -4.04
N ASN A 60 -23.15 -7.64 -3.63
CA ASN A 60 -23.70 -8.33 -2.45
C ASN A 60 -22.66 -8.61 -1.36
N GLY A 61 -21.50 -8.00 -1.44
CA GLY A 61 -20.39 -8.18 -0.50
C GLY A 61 -19.57 -9.45 -0.74
N LYS A 62 -19.81 -10.17 -1.84
CA LYS A 62 -19.04 -11.34 -2.25
C LYS A 62 -18.40 -11.06 -3.59
N ALA A 63 -17.07 -11.13 -3.65
CA ALA A 63 -16.37 -10.93 -4.93
C ALA A 63 -16.83 -11.94 -5.96
N ASN A 64 -17.06 -11.46 -7.20
CA ASN A 64 -17.19 -12.32 -8.36
C ASN A 64 -15.81 -12.87 -8.75
N SER A 65 -15.79 -13.92 -9.55
CA SER A 65 -14.54 -14.56 -9.96
C SER A 65 -13.64 -13.66 -10.83
N ILE A 66 -14.20 -12.65 -11.51
CA ILE A 66 -13.49 -11.84 -12.51
C ILE A 66 -13.28 -10.40 -12.06
N GLY A 67 -14.33 -9.74 -11.57
CA GLY A 67 -14.29 -8.34 -11.14
C GLY A 67 -14.48 -8.18 -9.63
N PRO A 68 -14.09 -7.03 -9.06
CA PRO A 68 -14.35 -6.73 -7.66
C PRO A 68 -15.84 -6.62 -7.35
N ASP A 69 -16.22 -6.95 -6.11
CA ASP A 69 -17.54 -6.61 -5.59
C ASP A 69 -17.67 -5.09 -5.44
N LEU A 70 -18.79 -4.55 -5.92
CA LEU A 70 -19.07 -3.12 -5.94
C LEU A 70 -20.01 -2.66 -4.81
N ALA A 71 -20.37 -3.53 -3.84
CA ALA A 71 -21.30 -3.20 -2.76
C ALA A 71 -20.88 -1.94 -1.96
N ALA A 72 -19.60 -1.60 -1.94
CA ALA A 72 -19.04 -0.43 -1.28
C ALA A 72 -18.49 0.62 -2.29
N ALA A 73 -18.90 0.61 -3.53
CA ALA A 73 -18.32 1.50 -4.55
C ALA A 73 -18.48 2.98 -4.18
N GLY A 74 -19.66 3.39 -3.71
CA GLY A 74 -19.94 4.75 -3.28
C GLY A 74 -19.36 5.15 -1.92
N ASP A 75 -18.84 4.18 -1.14
CA ASP A 75 -18.04 4.47 0.05
C ASP A 75 -16.55 4.66 -0.29
N LYS A 76 -16.06 3.96 -1.32
CA LYS A 76 -14.63 3.90 -1.67
C LYS A 76 -14.20 4.97 -2.67
N PHE A 77 -15.08 5.31 -3.61
CA PHE A 77 -14.74 6.10 -4.78
C PHE A 77 -15.65 7.33 -4.92
N SER A 78 -15.05 8.44 -5.30
CA SER A 78 -15.82 9.61 -5.69
C SER A 78 -16.55 9.34 -7.01
N ARG A 79 -17.58 10.14 -7.29
CA ARG A 79 -18.29 10.11 -8.58
C ARG A 79 -17.32 10.22 -9.76
N SER A 80 -16.32 11.09 -9.65
CA SER A 80 -15.28 11.25 -10.68
C SER A 80 -14.48 9.96 -10.88
N ASP A 81 -14.08 9.30 -9.80
CA ASP A 81 -13.30 8.05 -9.86
C ASP A 81 -14.13 6.92 -10.52
N ILE A 82 -15.42 6.82 -10.18
CA ILE A 82 -16.34 5.86 -10.78
C ILE A 82 -16.46 6.09 -12.30
N ILE A 83 -16.66 7.35 -12.73
CA ILE A 83 -16.71 7.73 -14.14
C ILE A 83 -15.42 7.32 -14.86
N GLN A 84 -14.26 7.69 -14.29
CA GLN A 84 -12.96 7.39 -14.89
C GLN A 84 -12.70 5.87 -14.97
N SER A 85 -13.08 5.11 -13.96
CA SER A 85 -12.89 3.65 -13.94
C SER A 85 -13.69 2.94 -15.03
N ILE A 86 -14.87 3.46 -15.42
CA ILE A 86 -15.67 2.88 -16.50
C ILE A 86 -15.12 3.27 -17.88
N ILE A 87 -14.67 4.51 -18.02
CA ILE A 87 -14.21 5.05 -19.31
C ILE A 87 -12.77 4.60 -19.61
N HIS A 88 -11.92 4.57 -18.59
CA HIS A 88 -10.49 4.24 -18.67
C HIS A 88 -10.12 3.09 -17.73
N PRO A 89 -10.63 1.86 -17.92
CA PRO A 89 -10.51 0.76 -16.96
C PRO A 89 -9.06 0.31 -16.69
N SER A 90 -8.14 0.63 -17.59
CA SER A 90 -6.71 0.33 -17.39
C SER A 90 -5.91 1.47 -16.74
N ALA A 91 -6.52 2.65 -16.51
CA ALA A 91 -5.81 3.79 -15.92
C ALA A 91 -5.51 3.57 -14.44
N SER A 92 -6.37 2.84 -13.73
CA SER A 92 -6.18 2.46 -12.34
C SER A 92 -6.90 1.13 -12.09
N ILE A 93 -6.14 0.05 -12.03
CA ILE A 93 -6.67 -1.29 -11.77
C ILE A 93 -6.62 -1.53 -10.27
N MET A 94 -7.74 -1.96 -9.69
CA MET A 94 -7.79 -2.31 -8.27
C MET A 94 -6.84 -3.46 -7.98
N THR A 95 -6.05 -3.33 -6.93
CA THR A 95 -5.12 -4.37 -6.45
C THR A 95 -5.81 -5.73 -6.36
N GLY A 96 -5.14 -6.78 -6.90
CA GLY A 96 -5.71 -8.14 -6.98
C GLY A 96 -6.62 -8.41 -8.17
N TYR A 97 -6.85 -7.42 -9.06
CA TYR A 97 -7.64 -7.57 -10.30
C TYR A 97 -6.84 -7.24 -11.56
N ALA A 98 -5.52 -7.17 -11.46
CA ALA A 98 -4.65 -7.07 -12.62
C ALA A 98 -4.69 -8.35 -13.45
N THR A 99 -4.62 -8.18 -14.77
CA THR A 99 -4.64 -9.30 -15.72
C THR A 99 -3.33 -10.08 -15.63
N THR A 100 -3.42 -11.35 -15.33
CA THR A 100 -2.26 -12.27 -15.35
C THR A 100 -2.26 -13.06 -16.65
N ILE A 101 -1.11 -13.13 -17.31
CA ILE A 101 -0.85 -13.92 -18.51
C ILE A 101 0.18 -14.98 -18.15
N ILE A 102 -0.16 -16.25 -18.39
CA ILE A 102 0.72 -17.39 -18.18
C ILE A 102 0.99 -18.06 -19.50
N GLU A 103 2.27 -18.23 -19.84
CA GLU A 103 2.72 -19.07 -20.94
C GLU A 103 3.30 -20.37 -20.41
N THR A 104 2.99 -21.47 -21.03
CA THR A 104 3.44 -22.79 -20.61
C THR A 104 4.53 -23.34 -21.55
N THR A 105 5.25 -24.35 -21.10
CA THR A 105 6.31 -25.02 -21.87
C THR A 105 5.78 -25.74 -23.11
N ASN A 106 4.50 -26.13 -23.13
CA ASN A 106 3.80 -26.69 -24.29
C ASN A 106 3.14 -25.63 -25.19
N GLN A 107 3.53 -24.34 -25.07
CA GLN A 107 3.09 -23.22 -25.89
C GLN A 107 1.61 -22.85 -25.73
N GLU A 108 0.96 -23.23 -24.65
CA GLU A 108 -0.36 -22.73 -24.31
C GLU A 108 -0.27 -21.40 -23.58
N SER A 109 -1.27 -20.54 -23.77
CA SER A 109 -1.37 -19.22 -23.15
C SER A 109 -2.67 -19.12 -22.36
N PHE A 110 -2.59 -18.72 -21.09
CA PHE A 110 -3.74 -18.53 -20.21
C PHE A 110 -3.78 -17.07 -19.76
N ILE A 111 -4.97 -16.46 -19.83
CA ILE A 111 -5.22 -15.07 -19.44
C ILE A 111 -6.36 -15.04 -18.44
N GLY A 112 -6.19 -14.36 -17.31
CA GLY A 112 -7.22 -14.27 -16.29
C GLY A 112 -6.79 -13.44 -15.08
N ILE A 113 -7.65 -13.42 -14.07
CA ILE A 113 -7.35 -12.87 -12.75
C ILE A 113 -6.77 -13.97 -11.88
N LEU A 114 -5.63 -13.70 -11.26
CA LEU A 114 -4.99 -14.63 -10.32
C LEU A 114 -5.87 -14.81 -9.07
N LYS A 115 -6.26 -16.06 -8.79
CA LYS A 115 -7.11 -16.40 -7.65
C LYS A 115 -6.39 -17.14 -6.54
N SER A 116 -5.39 -17.92 -6.89
CA SER A 116 -4.57 -18.65 -5.93
C SER A 116 -3.29 -19.09 -6.60
N ILE A 117 -2.24 -19.17 -5.81
CA ILE A 117 -0.96 -19.76 -6.16
C ILE A 117 -0.45 -20.53 -4.95
N ASN A 118 0.00 -21.76 -5.16
CA ASN A 118 0.66 -22.58 -4.16
C ASN A 118 1.87 -23.28 -4.79
N ASP A 119 2.54 -24.16 -4.06
CA ASP A 119 3.76 -24.82 -4.53
C ASP A 119 3.54 -25.62 -5.82
N ASP A 120 2.34 -26.18 -6.03
CA ASP A 120 2.03 -27.08 -7.14
C ASP A 120 1.33 -26.36 -8.30
N ASN A 121 0.47 -25.36 -8.01
CA ASN A 121 -0.48 -24.84 -8.99
C ASN A 121 -0.68 -23.33 -8.92
N VAL A 122 -1.01 -22.75 -10.07
CA VAL A 122 -1.58 -21.42 -10.21
C VAL A 122 -3.04 -21.54 -10.67
N ILE A 123 -3.96 -20.79 -10.05
CA ILE A 123 -5.38 -20.77 -10.43
C ILE A 123 -5.73 -19.40 -10.96
N LEU A 124 -6.14 -19.36 -12.23
CA LEU A 124 -6.69 -18.16 -12.87
C LEU A 124 -8.20 -18.27 -13.01
N SER A 125 -8.90 -17.15 -12.92
CA SER A 125 -10.29 -17.00 -13.34
C SER A 125 -10.34 -16.17 -14.62
N ASN A 126 -10.98 -16.68 -15.66
CA ASN A 126 -11.09 -16.01 -16.95
C ASN A 126 -12.53 -15.53 -17.24
N LEU A 127 -12.75 -14.87 -18.38
CA LEU A 127 -14.03 -14.27 -18.76
C LEU A 127 -15.20 -15.26 -18.92
N ASP A 128 -14.94 -16.56 -19.03
CA ASP A 128 -15.98 -17.60 -19.05
C ASP A 128 -16.32 -18.13 -17.64
N GLU A 129 -15.89 -17.41 -16.59
CA GLU A 129 -16.04 -17.75 -15.16
C GLU A 129 -15.43 -19.09 -14.75
N LYS A 130 -14.66 -19.72 -15.63
CA LYS A 130 -14.01 -20.99 -15.33
C LYS A 130 -12.68 -20.76 -14.64
N LYS A 131 -12.50 -21.47 -13.55
CA LYS A 131 -11.19 -21.55 -12.90
C LYS A 131 -10.29 -22.47 -13.72
N ARG A 132 -9.11 -21.98 -14.08
CA ARG A 132 -8.07 -22.74 -14.76
C ARG A 132 -6.97 -23.02 -13.75
N THR A 133 -6.75 -24.30 -13.46
CA THR A 133 -5.63 -24.76 -12.62
C THR A 133 -4.48 -25.12 -13.54
N ILE A 134 -3.35 -24.46 -13.36
CA ILE A 134 -2.15 -24.59 -14.19
C ILE A 134 -1.04 -25.09 -13.28
N PRO A 135 -0.48 -26.30 -13.51
CA PRO A 135 0.65 -26.79 -12.73
C PRO A 135 1.87 -25.87 -12.88
N ARG A 136 2.50 -25.51 -11.78
CA ARG A 136 3.71 -24.64 -11.82
C ARG A 136 4.86 -25.27 -12.62
N SER A 137 4.97 -26.58 -12.62
CA SER A 137 6.01 -27.32 -13.35
C SER A 137 6.01 -27.11 -14.87
N ILE A 138 4.87 -26.69 -15.44
CA ILE A 138 4.76 -26.40 -16.87
C ILE A 138 4.74 -24.90 -17.18
N ILE A 139 4.80 -24.02 -16.20
CA ILE A 139 4.79 -22.56 -16.42
C ILE A 139 6.17 -22.16 -16.92
N LYS A 140 6.20 -21.55 -18.11
CA LYS A 140 7.38 -20.96 -18.73
C LYS A 140 7.55 -19.50 -18.32
N SER A 141 6.45 -18.73 -18.33
CA SER A 141 6.44 -17.34 -17.89
C SER A 141 5.11 -16.97 -17.26
N GLN A 142 5.15 -16.08 -16.27
CA GLN A 142 3.98 -15.44 -15.67
C GLN A 142 4.23 -13.94 -15.63
N ILE A 143 3.35 -13.16 -16.27
CA ILE A 143 3.45 -11.70 -16.34
C ILE A 143 2.14 -11.06 -15.97
N THR A 144 2.22 -9.88 -15.37
CA THR A 144 1.07 -9.00 -15.13
C THR A 144 0.97 -8.00 -16.28
N SER A 145 -0.20 -7.97 -16.90
CA SER A 145 -0.52 -7.03 -17.96
C SER A 145 -0.94 -5.68 -17.39
N PRO A 146 -0.52 -4.55 -17.97
CA PRO A 146 -1.03 -3.23 -17.60
C PRO A 146 -2.48 -3.00 -18.08
N ALA A 147 -3.01 -3.89 -18.90
CA ALA A 147 -4.38 -3.82 -19.41
C ALA A 147 -5.35 -4.55 -18.47
N SER A 148 -6.46 -3.90 -18.12
CA SER A 148 -7.57 -4.50 -17.39
C SER A 148 -8.32 -5.53 -18.22
N LEU A 149 -8.87 -6.57 -17.59
CA LEU A 149 -9.86 -7.46 -18.23
C LEU A 149 -11.21 -6.76 -18.48
N MET A 150 -11.49 -5.66 -17.78
CA MET A 150 -12.68 -4.85 -18.05
C MET A 150 -12.56 -4.23 -19.45
N PRO A 151 -13.50 -4.52 -20.39
CA PRO A 151 -13.40 -4.04 -21.76
C PRO A 151 -13.50 -2.51 -21.84
N VAL A 152 -12.67 -1.91 -22.69
CA VAL A 152 -12.77 -0.48 -23.03
C VAL A 152 -14.04 -0.23 -23.86
N GLY A 153 -14.68 0.92 -23.65
CA GLY A 153 -15.81 1.36 -24.47
C GLY A 153 -17.19 0.79 -24.10
N LEU A 154 -17.34 0.11 -22.96
CA LEU A 154 -18.64 -0.38 -22.48
C LEU A 154 -19.70 0.73 -22.40
N HIS A 155 -19.29 1.93 -21.99
CA HIS A 155 -20.15 3.12 -21.88
C HIS A 155 -20.72 3.58 -23.24
N THR A 156 -20.06 3.27 -24.35
CA THR A 156 -20.52 3.72 -25.69
C THR A 156 -21.79 3.00 -26.18
N LYS A 157 -22.15 1.88 -25.53
CA LYS A 157 -23.42 1.15 -25.80
C LYS A 157 -24.62 1.78 -25.07
N LEU A 158 -24.38 2.78 -24.24
CA LEU A 158 -25.35 3.53 -23.46
C LEU A 158 -25.43 4.96 -24.02
N ASN A 159 -26.59 5.61 -23.89
CA ASN A 159 -26.64 7.05 -24.10
C ASN A 159 -26.11 7.78 -22.83
N THR A 160 -25.88 9.10 -22.93
CA THR A 160 -25.31 9.88 -21.82
C THR A 160 -26.19 9.90 -20.56
N LYS A 161 -27.53 9.85 -20.72
CA LYS A 161 -28.47 9.76 -19.60
C LYS A 161 -28.36 8.41 -18.91
N GLU A 162 -28.36 7.31 -19.67
CA GLU A 162 -28.19 5.96 -19.12
C GLU A 162 -26.85 5.82 -18.39
N PHE A 163 -25.77 6.38 -18.93
CA PHE A 163 -24.45 6.38 -18.28
C PHE A 163 -24.46 7.18 -16.97
N THR A 164 -25.14 8.34 -16.95
CA THR A 164 -25.32 9.14 -15.73
C THR A 164 -26.13 8.39 -14.67
N ASP A 165 -27.21 7.71 -15.08
CA ASP A 165 -28.04 6.89 -14.18
C ASP A 165 -27.23 5.71 -13.60
N LEU A 166 -26.42 5.03 -14.42
CA LEU A 166 -25.51 3.97 -13.98
C LEU A 166 -24.48 4.50 -12.97
N THR A 167 -23.90 5.65 -13.24
CA THR A 167 -22.94 6.30 -12.30
C THR A 167 -23.63 6.60 -10.97
N ALA A 168 -24.86 7.15 -10.99
CA ALA A 168 -25.63 7.43 -9.78
C ALA A 168 -25.94 6.15 -8.99
N PHE A 169 -26.24 5.04 -9.67
CA PHE A 169 -26.43 3.75 -9.01
C PHE A 169 -25.16 3.27 -8.32
N LEU A 170 -24.02 3.28 -9.01
CA LEU A 170 -22.75 2.84 -8.43
C LEU A 170 -22.32 3.71 -7.25
N GLU A 171 -22.53 5.03 -7.32
CA GLU A 171 -22.29 5.97 -6.22
C GLU A 171 -23.22 5.72 -5.02
N SER A 172 -24.43 5.20 -5.25
CA SER A 172 -25.39 4.85 -4.19
C SER A 172 -25.06 3.55 -3.46
N LEU A 173 -24.16 2.72 -4.00
CA LEU A 173 -23.75 1.46 -3.40
C LEU A 173 -22.84 1.69 -2.20
N LYS A 174 -23.45 1.62 -1.02
CA LYS A 174 -22.79 1.79 0.28
C LYS A 174 -23.08 0.61 1.17
N LEU A 175 -22.07 0.16 1.90
CA LEU A 175 -22.27 -0.92 2.88
C LEU A 175 -23.21 -0.45 3.98
N PRO A 176 -24.15 -1.32 4.42
CA PRO A 176 -24.94 -1.03 5.60
C PRO A 176 -24.02 -0.74 6.77
N GLN A 177 -24.17 0.45 7.36
CA GLN A 177 -23.46 0.75 8.59
C GLN A 177 -24.08 -0.12 9.71
N ARG A 178 -23.36 -1.15 10.13
CA ARG A 178 -23.68 -1.84 11.37
C ARG A 178 -23.24 -0.91 12.49
N ILE A 179 -24.22 -0.23 13.07
CA ILE A 179 -24.01 0.65 14.21
C ILE A 179 -23.95 -0.24 15.44
N ASP A 180 -22.75 -0.62 15.85
CA ASP A 180 -22.52 -1.04 17.22
C ASP A 180 -22.16 0.23 18.01
N GLU A 181 -23.16 0.83 18.64
CA GLU A 181 -23.00 2.04 19.45
C GLU A 181 -22.07 1.82 20.66
N THR A 182 -21.80 0.56 21.00
CA THR A 182 -20.90 0.18 22.10
C THR A 182 -19.44 0.12 21.65
N ASN A 183 -19.17 0.04 20.35
CA ASN A 183 -17.81 -0.02 19.81
C ASN A 183 -17.27 1.36 19.40
N HIS A 184 -16.76 2.10 20.35
CA HIS A 184 -16.16 3.43 20.14
C HIS A 184 -14.93 3.40 19.21
N ALA A 185 -14.29 2.25 19.01
CA ALA A 185 -13.12 2.11 18.16
C ALA A 185 -13.43 2.02 16.65
N THR A 186 -14.72 2.02 16.27
CA THR A 186 -15.18 2.08 14.89
C THR A 186 -16.12 3.28 14.69
N PRO A 187 -15.61 4.51 14.70
CA PRO A 187 -16.44 5.70 14.68
C PRO A 187 -17.29 5.79 13.42
N ILE A 188 -18.56 6.23 13.58
CA ILE A 188 -19.48 6.48 12.46
C ILE A 188 -19.11 7.79 11.77
N ALA A 189 -18.76 8.81 12.56
CA ALA A 189 -18.34 10.12 12.09
C ALA A 189 -17.07 10.55 12.82
N ILE A 190 -16.16 11.17 12.10
CA ILE A 190 -14.95 11.76 12.66
C ILE A 190 -15.06 13.28 12.53
N GLN A 191 -15.06 13.94 13.66
CA GLN A 191 -15.11 15.39 13.71
C GLN A 191 -13.79 16.00 13.22
N ARG A 192 -13.87 17.14 12.56
CA ARG A 192 -12.72 17.92 12.16
C ARG A 192 -12.37 18.93 13.25
N VAL A 193 -11.08 19.15 13.47
CA VAL A 193 -10.62 20.25 14.33
C VAL A 193 -11.07 21.60 13.74
N GLU A 194 -11.32 22.60 14.58
CA GLU A 194 -11.79 23.92 14.14
C GLU A 194 -10.80 24.56 13.15
N LYS A 195 -9.51 24.52 13.48
CA LYS A 195 -8.44 24.99 12.60
C LYS A 195 -7.53 23.82 12.22
N PRO A 196 -7.60 23.34 10.98
CA PRO A 196 -6.73 22.29 10.51
C PRO A 196 -5.26 22.69 10.51
N ILE A 197 -4.37 21.70 10.59
CA ILE A 197 -2.94 21.88 10.34
C ILE A 197 -2.71 22.36 8.90
N THR A 198 -1.63 23.10 8.67
CA THR A 198 -1.21 23.48 7.33
C THR A 198 -0.06 22.61 6.82
N LEU A 199 0.01 22.44 5.52
CA LEU A 199 1.04 21.69 4.83
C LEU A 199 1.69 22.58 3.78
N GLU A 200 3.00 22.81 3.91
CA GLU A 200 3.77 23.63 2.98
C GLU A 200 4.87 22.79 2.30
N PRO A 201 5.10 22.99 0.99
CA PRO A 201 6.23 22.35 0.33
C PRO A 201 7.53 22.67 1.06
N PHE A 202 8.29 21.62 1.43
CA PHE A 202 9.53 21.77 2.18
C PHE A 202 10.72 22.06 1.28
N PHE A 203 10.72 21.46 0.08
CA PHE A 203 11.66 21.75 -0.99
C PHE A 203 10.95 22.42 -2.16
N GLY A 204 11.70 23.18 -2.97
CA GLY A 204 11.19 23.77 -4.19
C GLY A 204 10.80 22.71 -5.23
N THR A 205 9.88 23.09 -6.11
CA THR A 205 9.38 22.20 -7.18
C THR A 205 10.39 21.91 -8.28
N GLU A 206 11.55 22.57 -8.25
CA GLU A 206 12.69 22.28 -9.14
C GLU A 206 13.34 20.92 -8.86
N LEU A 207 13.17 20.39 -7.64
CA LEU A 207 13.62 19.05 -7.28
C LEU A 207 12.53 18.04 -7.64
N ASP A 208 12.78 17.26 -8.69
CA ASP A 208 11.90 16.20 -9.18
C ASP A 208 12.09 14.91 -8.36
N PHE A 209 10.99 14.40 -7.77
CA PHE A 209 10.97 13.12 -7.08
C PHE A 209 9.89 12.21 -7.69
N GLU A 210 10.30 11.06 -8.20
CA GLU A 210 9.38 10.09 -8.78
C GLU A 210 8.92 9.05 -7.78
N LYS A 211 7.62 9.09 -7.45
CA LYS A 211 7.00 8.14 -6.53
C LYS A 211 7.78 7.97 -5.22
N PRO A 212 8.04 9.05 -4.48
CA PRO A 212 8.78 8.97 -3.23
C PRO A 212 7.97 8.18 -2.19
N VAL A 213 8.65 7.36 -1.37
CA VAL A 213 8.00 6.48 -0.39
C VAL A 213 8.58 6.57 1.01
N TRP A 214 9.76 7.17 1.17
CA TRP A 214 10.42 7.34 2.47
C TRP A 214 11.18 8.66 2.51
N PHE A 215 11.20 9.32 3.66
CA PHE A 215 11.90 10.58 3.91
C PHE A 215 12.36 10.67 5.37
N GLY A 216 13.58 11.17 5.60
CA GLY A 216 14.12 11.40 6.94
C GLY A 216 15.47 12.10 6.94
N ASP A 217 16.01 12.37 8.12
CA ASP A 217 17.33 12.96 8.27
C ASP A 217 18.47 11.98 7.93
N HIS A 218 19.54 12.51 7.34
CA HIS A 218 20.81 11.79 7.31
C HIS A 218 21.43 11.75 8.72
N PRO A 219 21.83 10.54 9.23
CA PRO A 219 22.26 10.40 10.63
C PRO A 219 23.48 11.23 11.02
N VAL A 220 24.41 11.48 10.08
CA VAL A 220 25.72 12.10 10.33
C VAL A 220 25.82 13.49 9.72
N ILE A 221 25.46 13.67 8.46
CA ILE A 221 25.61 14.93 7.74
C ILE A 221 24.49 15.89 8.13
N LYS A 222 24.82 16.95 8.85
CA LYS A 222 23.84 17.94 9.34
C LYS A 222 23.18 18.70 8.19
N GLY A 223 21.87 18.96 8.33
CA GLY A 223 21.09 19.71 7.32
C GLY A 223 20.89 18.95 6.02
N THR A 224 21.15 17.64 6.05
CA THR A 224 20.95 16.75 4.92
C THR A 224 19.81 15.79 5.22
N TYR A 225 18.90 15.68 4.27
CA TYR A 225 17.77 14.75 4.30
C TYR A 225 17.99 13.64 3.28
N VAL A 226 17.28 12.55 3.47
CA VAL A 226 17.30 11.38 2.58
C VAL A 226 15.90 11.14 2.06
N ILE A 227 15.78 10.89 0.77
CA ILE A 227 14.54 10.51 0.12
C ILE A 227 14.73 9.22 -0.68
N VAL A 228 13.72 8.36 -0.67
CA VAL A 228 13.69 7.11 -1.44
C VAL A 228 12.63 7.22 -2.53
N GLU A 229 13.05 7.03 -3.75
CA GLU A 229 12.20 7.02 -4.95
C GLU A 229 11.98 5.57 -5.40
N LYS A 230 10.75 5.09 -5.21
CA LYS A 230 10.37 3.69 -5.44
C LYS A 230 10.69 3.21 -6.85
N SER A 231 10.19 3.95 -7.85
CA SER A 231 10.24 3.51 -9.25
C SER A 231 11.61 3.67 -9.91
N ARG A 232 12.43 4.59 -9.40
CA ARG A 232 13.81 4.78 -9.86
C ARG A 232 14.82 3.87 -9.15
N ALA A 233 14.36 3.14 -8.11
CA ALA A 233 15.27 2.41 -7.22
C ALA A 233 16.44 3.29 -6.72
N LEU A 234 16.10 4.52 -6.34
CA LEU A 234 17.05 5.61 -6.07
C LEU A 234 16.88 6.12 -4.64
N VAL A 235 17.98 6.26 -3.94
CA VAL A 235 18.09 7.00 -2.67
C VAL A 235 18.92 8.25 -2.92
N SER A 236 18.36 9.42 -2.61
CA SER A 236 19.03 10.72 -2.81
C SER A 236 19.27 11.43 -1.49
N LEU A 237 20.37 12.17 -1.41
CA LEU A 237 20.64 13.15 -0.37
C LEU A 237 20.14 14.53 -0.84
N LEU A 238 19.44 15.20 0.05
CA LEU A 238 18.89 16.53 -0.17
C LEU A 238 19.49 17.50 0.83
N THR A 239 20.04 18.62 0.38
CA THR A 239 20.51 19.68 1.27
C THR A 239 19.78 20.98 0.98
N LYS A 240 19.58 21.78 2.04
CA LYS A 240 19.08 23.14 1.94
C LYS A 240 20.00 24.02 2.80
N ASN A 241 20.78 24.85 2.15
CA ASN A 241 21.72 25.73 2.86
C ASN A 241 21.00 26.97 3.45
N ASN A 242 21.72 27.76 4.25
CA ASN A 242 21.17 28.94 4.91
C ASN A 242 20.71 30.04 3.90
N SER A 243 21.20 30.05 2.66
CA SER A 243 20.75 30.95 1.60
C SER A 243 19.53 30.44 0.85
N GLY A 244 18.97 29.28 1.25
CA GLY A 244 17.81 28.66 0.62
C GLY A 244 18.14 27.87 -0.64
N GLN A 245 19.41 27.75 -1.03
CA GLN A 245 19.81 26.92 -2.17
C GLN A 245 19.64 25.44 -1.81
N GLU A 246 18.98 24.73 -2.70
CA GLU A 246 18.68 23.30 -2.55
C GLU A 246 19.50 22.48 -3.54
N THR A 247 19.96 21.32 -3.10
CA THR A 247 20.68 20.38 -3.96
C THR A 247 20.18 18.96 -3.76
N LYS A 248 20.19 18.18 -4.83
CA LYS A 248 19.91 16.74 -4.83
C LYS A 248 21.14 16.01 -5.34
N SER A 249 21.64 15.05 -4.59
CA SER A 249 22.74 14.18 -5.00
C SER A 249 22.37 12.71 -4.77
N ARG A 250 22.92 11.83 -5.59
CA ARG A 250 22.68 10.39 -5.49
C ARG A 250 23.45 9.81 -4.31
N PHE A 251 22.74 9.08 -3.45
CA PHE A 251 23.32 8.25 -2.39
C PHE A 251 23.47 6.80 -2.85
N LEU A 252 22.38 6.18 -3.31
CA LEU A 252 22.33 4.80 -3.84
C LEU A 252 21.44 4.76 -5.07
N GLU A 253 21.85 4.02 -6.11
CA GLU A 253 21.00 3.73 -7.28
C GLU A 253 21.24 2.28 -7.69
N ILE A 254 20.17 1.46 -7.69
CA ILE A 254 20.23 0.01 -7.89
C ILE A 254 19.12 -0.51 -8.83
N PRO A 255 18.86 0.12 -9.99
CA PRO A 255 17.77 -0.29 -10.87
C PRO A 255 17.93 -1.73 -11.39
N GLU A 256 19.15 -2.24 -11.50
CA GLU A 256 19.43 -3.61 -11.94
C GLU A 256 19.08 -4.67 -10.88
N GLU A 257 19.00 -4.27 -9.61
CA GLU A 257 18.68 -5.18 -8.51
C GLU A 257 17.18 -5.19 -8.17
N VAL A 258 16.44 -4.15 -8.56
CA VAL A 258 15.06 -3.90 -8.14
C VAL A 258 14.08 -4.18 -9.26
N TYR A 259 13.14 -5.07 -9.02
CA TYR A 259 12.02 -5.23 -9.93
C TYR A 259 10.93 -4.20 -9.63
N VAL A 260 10.52 -3.45 -10.66
CA VAL A 260 9.61 -2.31 -10.53
C VAL A 260 8.32 -2.56 -11.30
N THR A 261 7.18 -2.42 -10.62
CA THR A 261 5.83 -2.35 -11.21
C THR A 261 5.03 -1.22 -10.53
N ASN A 262 3.72 -1.23 -10.70
CA ASN A 262 2.85 -0.27 -10.01
C ASN A 262 2.97 -0.36 -8.47
N ASP A 263 3.03 -1.57 -7.93
CA ASP A 263 3.08 -1.82 -6.49
C ASP A 263 4.49 -2.17 -6.01
N GLU A 264 5.32 -2.78 -6.87
CA GLU A 264 6.67 -3.25 -6.58
C GLU A 264 7.74 -2.18 -6.83
N GLY A 265 8.87 -2.28 -6.15
CA GLY A 265 10.02 -1.37 -6.29
C GLY A 265 10.89 -1.32 -5.04
N LEU A 266 11.58 -0.22 -4.82
CA LEU A 266 12.32 0.06 -3.59
C LEU A 266 11.35 0.64 -2.55
N LEU A 267 10.89 -0.17 -1.57
CA LEU A 267 9.78 0.16 -0.69
C LEU A 267 10.17 0.70 0.67
N GLY A 268 11.26 0.24 1.24
CA GLY A 268 11.69 0.57 2.59
C GLY A 268 13.17 0.91 2.69
N PHE A 269 13.51 1.76 3.67
CA PHE A 269 14.89 2.18 3.92
C PHE A 269 15.07 2.55 5.39
N THR A 270 16.23 2.20 5.97
CA THR A 270 16.60 2.63 7.31
C THR A 270 18.12 2.61 7.50
N PHE A 271 18.65 3.53 8.29
CA PHE A 271 20.03 3.50 8.74
C PHE A 271 20.17 2.64 9.99
N HIS A 272 21.31 1.95 10.12
CA HIS A 272 21.66 1.26 11.36
C HIS A 272 21.74 2.27 12.53
N PRO A 273 21.31 1.93 13.76
CA PRO A 273 21.40 2.84 14.91
C PRO A 273 22.82 3.38 15.16
N GLN A 274 23.83 2.56 14.90
CA GLN A 274 25.25 2.93 14.98
C GLN A 274 25.85 3.30 13.62
N PHE A 275 25.06 3.93 12.72
CA PHE A 275 25.51 4.26 11.36
C PHE A 275 26.78 5.08 11.33
N LYS A 276 26.97 5.99 12.28
CA LYS A 276 28.17 6.81 12.38
C LYS A 276 29.45 5.97 12.54
N GLU A 277 29.35 4.84 13.24
CA GLU A 277 30.46 3.93 13.54
C GLU A 277 30.64 2.87 12.45
N ASN A 278 29.54 2.28 11.98
CA ASN A 278 29.58 1.11 11.09
C ASN A 278 29.19 1.40 9.63
N ARG A 279 28.60 2.58 9.36
CA ARG A 279 28.16 3.04 8.03
C ARG A 279 27.11 2.12 7.36
N ARG A 280 26.50 1.19 8.09
CA ARG A 280 25.53 0.22 7.57
C ARG A 280 24.16 0.86 7.40
N TYR A 281 23.47 0.51 6.32
CA TYR A 281 22.10 0.86 6.07
C TYR A 281 21.37 -0.29 5.39
N PHE A 282 20.06 -0.33 5.53
CA PHE A 282 19.20 -1.42 5.09
C PHE A 282 18.09 -0.89 4.20
N PHE A 283 17.65 -1.72 3.28
CA PHE A 283 16.56 -1.40 2.39
C PHE A 283 15.78 -2.66 2.02
N MET A 284 14.52 -2.45 1.63
CA MET A 284 13.58 -3.50 1.28
C MET A 284 13.10 -3.27 -0.15
N HIS A 285 13.25 -4.28 -0.99
CA HIS A 285 12.87 -4.20 -2.39
C HIS A 285 12.44 -5.55 -2.96
N GLU A 286 11.75 -5.53 -4.07
CA GLU A 286 11.39 -6.71 -4.82
C GLU A 286 12.45 -7.08 -5.86
N VAL A 287 12.51 -8.41 -6.09
CA VAL A 287 13.29 -9.01 -7.17
C VAL A 287 12.40 -9.94 -7.99
N LYS A 288 12.76 -10.09 -9.26
CA LYS A 288 12.12 -11.08 -10.13
C LYS A 288 13.18 -12.05 -10.64
N HIS A 289 12.97 -13.30 -10.32
CA HIS A 289 13.71 -14.44 -10.89
C HIS A 289 12.89 -15.08 -12.01
N ASP A 290 13.49 -15.97 -12.79
CA ASP A 290 12.80 -16.63 -13.92
C ASP A 290 11.52 -17.35 -13.48
N ASN A 291 11.54 -17.97 -12.29
CA ASN A 291 10.48 -18.86 -11.81
C ASN A 291 9.67 -18.28 -10.63
N TYR A 292 10.11 -17.21 -9.98
CA TYR A 292 9.43 -16.63 -8.83
C TYR A 292 9.68 -15.12 -8.67
N ARG A 293 8.86 -14.49 -7.87
CA ARG A 293 9.07 -13.14 -7.32
C ARG A 293 9.60 -13.27 -5.91
N GLY A 294 10.48 -12.38 -5.52
CA GLY A 294 11.06 -12.38 -4.19
C GLY A 294 11.05 -11.01 -3.54
N MET A 295 11.04 -11.01 -2.22
CA MET A 295 11.30 -9.85 -1.40
C MET A 295 12.70 -9.96 -0.81
N VAL A 296 13.50 -8.91 -0.91
CA VAL A 296 14.86 -8.84 -0.39
C VAL A 296 14.97 -7.75 0.67
N ILE A 297 15.59 -8.11 1.79
CA ILE A 297 16.13 -7.17 2.76
C ILE A 297 17.63 -7.09 2.51
N GLY A 298 18.06 -5.98 1.91
CA GLY A 298 19.45 -5.72 1.55
C GLY A 298 20.18 -4.91 2.61
N GLU A 299 21.46 -5.20 2.81
CA GLU A 299 22.40 -4.39 3.59
C GLU A 299 23.51 -3.88 2.69
N ARG A 300 23.86 -2.61 2.84
CA ARG A 300 25.04 -1.98 2.23
C ARG A 300 25.79 -1.09 3.22
N ILE A 301 26.91 -0.59 2.81
CA ILE A 301 27.79 0.28 3.59
C ILE A 301 27.99 1.59 2.85
N ALA A 302 27.85 2.72 3.53
CA ALA A 302 28.16 4.03 2.97
C ALA A 302 29.68 4.27 2.82
N SER A 303 30.05 5.21 1.97
CA SER A 303 31.42 5.73 1.84
C SER A 303 31.95 6.29 3.17
N GLU A 304 33.24 6.51 3.27
CA GLU A 304 33.88 7.00 4.52
C GLU A 304 33.39 8.39 4.94
N ASP A 305 33.05 9.22 3.97
CA ASP A 305 32.48 10.56 4.16
C ASP A 305 30.95 10.56 4.30
N PHE A 306 30.30 9.38 4.29
CA PHE A 306 28.86 9.20 4.41
C PHE A 306 28.02 9.79 3.26
N SER A 307 28.64 10.37 2.23
CA SER A 307 27.93 11.12 1.18
C SER A 307 27.30 10.26 0.10
N LYS A 308 27.65 8.98 0.01
CA LYS A 308 27.17 8.03 -0.99
C LYS A 308 27.36 6.58 -0.57
N ASP A 309 26.78 5.67 -1.32
CA ASP A 309 27.08 4.23 -1.21
C ASP A 309 28.56 3.94 -1.49
N SER A 310 29.12 2.93 -0.84
CA SER A 310 30.53 2.54 -1.01
C SER A 310 30.83 1.83 -2.33
N GLY A 311 29.80 1.45 -3.10
CA GLY A 311 29.91 0.64 -4.32
C GLY A 311 30.10 -0.86 -4.08
N LYS A 312 30.09 -1.33 -2.81
CA LYS A 312 30.16 -2.76 -2.53
C LYS A 312 28.83 -3.45 -2.89
N PRO A 313 28.88 -4.74 -3.29
CA PRO A 313 27.66 -5.51 -3.58
C PRO A 313 26.67 -5.54 -2.40
N THR A 314 25.39 -5.66 -2.72
CA THR A 314 24.34 -5.87 -1.71
C THR A 314 24.54 -7.18 -0.98
N LYS A 315 24.58 -7.12 0.34
CA LYS A 315 24.49 -8.30 1.22
C LYS A 315 23.01 -8.60 1.46
N LYS A 316 22.51 -9.68 0.89
CA LYS A 316 21.14 -10.13 1.11
C LYS A 316 21.00 -10.69 2.52
N VAL A 317 20.40 -9.92 3.42
CA VAL A 317 20.17 -10.32 4.82
C VAL A 317 19.08 -11.37 4.87
N LEU A 318 17.98 -11.14 4.16
CA LEU A 318 16.84 -12.03 4.04
C LEU A 318 16.29 -11.96 2.61
N GLU A 319 16.01 -13.10 2.01
CA GLU A 319 15.29 -13.19 0.74
C GLU A 319 14.28 -14.34 0.84
N PHE A 320 13.08 -14.14 0.35
CA PHE A 320 12.03 -15.14 0.33
C PHE A 320 11.04 -14.91 -0.81
N GLU A 321 10.41 -16.00 -1.23
CA GLU A 321 9.41 -15.96 -2.30
C GLU A 321 8.13 -15.25 -1.85
N VAL A 322 7.54 -14.47 -2.76
CA VAL A 322 6.21 -13.87 -2.63
C VAL A 322 5.31 -14.36 -3.75
N ALA A 323 4.07 -14.67 -3.41
CA ALA A 323 3.16 -15.36 -4.33
C ALA A 323 2.65 -14.47 -5.45
N THR A 324 2.43 -13.17 -5.18
CA THR A 324 1.85 -12.21 -6.12
C THR A 324 2.64 -10.91 -6.11
N GLU A 325 2.20 -9.91 -6.83
CA GLU A 325 2.75 -8.55 -6.84
C GLU A 325 2.11 -7.62 -5.78
N PHE A 326 1.28 -8.17 -4.88
CA PHE A 326 0.46 -7.41 -3.95
C PHE A 326 0.81 -7.70 -2.50
N HIS A 327 0.56 -6.73 -1.64
CA HIS A 327 0.64 -6.84 -0.19
C HIS A 327 2.01 -7.30 0.32
N HIS A 328 3.06 -6.61 -0.13
CA HIS A 328 4.43 -6.92 0.31
C HIS A 328 4.85 -6.16 1.57
N GLY A 329 3.98 -5.33 2.16
CA GLY A 329 4.35 -4.43 3.23
C GLY A 329 5.08 -3.20 2.69
N GLY A 330 6.10 -2.74 3.39
CA GLY A 330 6.92 -1.58 2.97
C GLY A 330 7.67 -0.93 4.12
N GLY A 331 7.36 -1.30 5.36
CA GLY A 331 8.03 -0.79 6.55
C GLY A 331 9.26 -1.61 6.90
N ILE A 332 10.38 -0.93 7.15
CA ILE A 332 11.61 -1.47 7.74
C ILE A 332 12.17 -0.42 8.68
N GLU A 333 12.37 -0.77 9.96
CA GLU A 333 12.81 0.18 10.98
C GLU A 333 13.52 -0.55 12.13
N PHE A 334 14.50 0.11 12.74
CA PHE A 334 15.11 -0.39 13.97
C PHE A 334 14.27 -0.03 15.20
N GLY A 335 13.98 -1.03 16.01
CA GLY A 335 13.32 -0.82 17.29
C GLY A 335 14.24 -0.18 18.34
N PRO A 336 13.67 0.32 19.46
CA PRO A 336 14.44 0.85 20.60
C PRO A 336 15.34 -0.20 21.26
N ASP A 337 15.12 -1.46 20.99
CA ASP A 337 15.93 -2.62 21.40
C ASP A 337 17.13 -2.90 20.49
N GLY A 338 17.28 -2.14 19.39
CA GLY A 338 18.36 -2.25 18.42
C GLY A 338 18.19 -3.34 17.38
N TYR A 339 17.07 -4.08 17.38
CA TYR A 339 16.78 -5.09 16.37
C TYR A 339 16.03 -4.50 15.16
N LEU A 340 16.18 -5.15 14.02
CA LEU A 340 15.51 -4.75 12.79
C LEU A 340 14.11 -5.37 12.71
N TYR A 341 13.10 -4.52 12.55
CA TYR A 341 11.72 -4.90 12.34
C TYR A 341 11.36 -4.73 10.86
N ILE A 342 10.59 -5.68 10.33
CA ILE A 342 10.21 -5.75 8.92
C ILE A 342 8.72 -6.06 8.84
N GLY A 343 7.95 -5.20 8.17
CA GLY A 343 6.53 -5.38 7.94
C GLY A 343 6.28 -6.10 6.61
N MET A 344 5.64 -7.26 6.68
CA MET A 344 5.28 -8.08 5.54
C MET A 344 3.77 -8.24 5.43
N GLY A 345 3.21 -7.89 4.28
CA GLY A 345 1.81 -8.17 3.98
C GLY A 345 1.54 -9.64 3.72
N ASP A 346 0.26 -10.00 3.56
CA ASP A 346 -0.18 -11.39 3.36
C ASP A 346 0.24 -12.01 2.02
N GLY A 347 0.85 -11.19 1.12
CA GLY A 347 1.35 -11.60 -0.19
C GLY A 347 0.25 -11.79 -1.23
N GLY A 348 -1.02 -11.46 -0.90
CA GLY A 348 -2.16 -11.65 -1.80
C GLY A 348 -2.40 -13.11 -2.21
N PRO A 349 -3.27 -13.33 -3.20
CA PRO A 349 -4.21 -12.36 -3.75
C PRO A 349 -5.27 -11.92 -2.71
N GLN A 350 -6.28 -11.16 -3.16
CA GLN A 350 -7.35 -10.67 -2.27
C GLN A 350 -7.94 -11.78 -1.39
N GLU A 351 -8.31 -11.43 -0.13
CA GLU A 351 -8.93 -12.31 0.88
C GLU A 351 -7.96 -13.32 1.55
N ASP A 352 -6.67 -13.26 1.25
CA ASP A 352 -5.66 -14.20 1.76
C ASP A 352 -6.13 -15.67 1.66
N PRO A 353 -6.38 -16.19 0.46
CA PRO A 353 -6.98 -17.50 0.26
C PRO A 353 -6.10 -18.67 0.73
N LEU A 354 -4.81 -18.43 0.96
CA LEU A 354 -3.84 -19.39 1.50
C LEU A 354 -3.79 -19.36 3.03
N GLY A 355 -4.35 -18.31 3.66
CA GLY A 355 -4.29 -18.13 5.10
C GLY A 355 -2.89 -17.77 5.60
N ASN A 356 -2.10 -17.12 4.76
CA ASN A 356 -0.72 -16.75 5.07
C ASN A 356 -0.63 -15.94 6.37
N ALA A 357 -1.55 -14.99 6.59
CA ALA A 357 -1.54 -14.16 7.79
C ALA A 357 -1.65 -14.98 9.08
N GLN A 358 -2.40 -16.10 9.07
CA GLN A 358 -2.57 -17.01 10.21
C GLN A 358 -1.56 -18.18 10.23
N ASN A 359 -0.74 -18.33 9.17
CA ASN A 359 0.22 -19.43 9.04
C ASN A 359 1.60 -19.01 9.58
N LEU A 360 2.04 -19.61 10.67
CA LEU A 360 3.37 -19.33 11.26
C LEU A 360 4.55 -19.96 10.48
N HIS A 361 4.29 -20.73 9.43
CA HIS A 361 5.32 -21.25 8.51
C HIS A 361 5.57 -20.31 7.31
N SER A 362 4.96 -19.12 7.31
CA SER A 362 5.10 -18.10 6.26
C SER A 362 5.54 -16.76 6.85
N PHE A 363 6.39 -16.03 6.14
CA PHE A 363 6.73 -14.65 6.48
C PHE A 363 5.60 -13.66 6.15
N ALA A 364 4.69 -14.06 5.26
CA ALA A 364 3.60 -13.20 4.82
C ALA A 364 2.55 -12.94 5.91
N GLY A 365 2.06 -11.69 6.02
CA GLY A 365 1.09 -11.26 7.02
C GLY A 365 1.67 -11.11 8.44
N LYS A 366 2.93 -10.62 8.54
CA LYS A 366 3.73 -10.60 9.77
C LYS A 366 4.43 -9.26 9.99
N LEU A 367 4.77 -9.02 11.25
CA LEU A 367 5.96 -8.26 11.61
C LEU A 367 7.06 -9.25 12.00
N LEU A 368 8.23 -9.11 11.38
CA LEU A 368 9.42 -9.88 11.68
C LEU A 368 10.36 -9.06 12.55
N ARG A 369 11.20 -9.72 13.35
CA ARG A 369 12.23 -9.09 14.20
C ARG A 369 13.49 -9.94 14.20
N ILE A 370 14.62 -9.33 13.76
CA ILE A 370 15.91 -10.01 13.58
C ILE A 370 17.07 -9.16 14.13
N ASP A 371 18.12 -9.84 14.56
CA ASP A 371 19.38 -9.23 15.00
C ASP A 371 20.40 -9.27 13.84
N VAL A 372 20.65 -8.13 13.22
CA VAL A 372 21.55 -8.00 12.07
C VAL A 372 23.02 -7.80 12.46
N ASP A 373 23.32 -7.71 13.76
CA ASP A 373 24.67 -7.56 14.27
C ASP A 373 25.36 -8.91 14.52
N LYS A 374 24.60 -9.99 14.49
CA LYS A 374 25.10 -11.36 14.69
C LYS A 374 24.71 -12.24 13.52
N ASN A 375 25.67 -13.01 13.03
CA ASN A 375 25.44 -14.03 12.00
C ASN A 375 25.28 -15.39 12.65
N THR A 376 24.44 -16.25 12.07
CA THR A 376 24.32 -17.67 12.45
C THR A 376 24.29 -18.54 11.19
N ASN A 377 25.00 -19.69 11.21
CA ASN A 377 24.92 -20.83 10.27
C ASN A 377 24.33 -20.48 8.88
N ASN A 378 25.05 -19.73 8.05
CA ASN A 378 24.66 -19.30 6.71
C ASN A 378 23.60 -18.20 6.61
N LYS A 379 23.14 -17.61 7.73
CA LYS A 379 22.29 -16.42 7.74
C LYS A 379 23.10 -15.19 8.16
N PHE A 380 22.88 -14.06 7.51
CA PHE A 380 23.50 -12.78 7.85
C PHE A 380 22.74 -12.04 8.98
N TYR A 381 22.03 -12.79 9.82
CA TYR A 381 21.33 -12.32 11.00
C TYR A 381 21.21 -13.47 12.02
N SER A 382 20.84 -13.14 13.23
CA SER A 382 20.42 -14.09 14.25
C SER A 382 19.00 -13.79 14.73
N ILE A 383 18.40 -14.75 15.42
CA ILE A 383 17.10 -14.57 16.05
C ILE A 383 17.30 -14.04 17.47
N PRO A 384 16.64 -12.90 17.84
CA PRO A 384 16.62 -12.45 19.23
C PRO A 384 16.10 -13.53 20.17
N LYS A 385 16.78 -13.72 21.32
CA LYS A 385 16.44 -14.79 22.27
C LYS A 385 15.04 -14.65 22.88
N ASP A 386 14.50 -13.44 22.88
CA ASP A 386 13.20 -13.08 23.41
C ASP A 386 12.12 -12.95 22.31
N ASN A 387 12.39 -13.47 21.09
CA ASN A 387 11.36 -13.61 20.08
C ASN A 387 10.29 -14.62 20.54
N PRO A 388 8.99 -14.32 20.29
CA PRO A 388 7.88 -15.05 20.93
C PRO A 388 7.78 -16.51 20.55
N PHE A 389 8.34 -16.90 19.41
CA PHE A 389 8.28 -18.26 18.89
C PHE A 389 9.62 -19.00 18.96
N ILE A 390 10.60 -18.48 19.72
CA ILE A 390 11.95 -19.09 19.79
C ILE A 390 11.91 -20.56 20.22
N ASP A 391 11.10 -20.87 21.23
CA ASP A 391 10.97 -22.20 21.82
C ASP A 391 9.70 -22.95 21.33
N HIS A 392 9.11 -22.53 20.22
CA HIS A 392 7.90 -23.18 19.71
C HIS A 392 8.20 -24.63 19.32
N PRO A 393 7.35 -25.62 19.74
CA PRO A 393 7.63 -27.04 19.55
C PRO A 393 7.61 -27.51 18.07
N ASP A 394 6.88 -26.82 17.22
CA ASP A 394 6.90 -27.07 15.78
C ASP A 394 8.13 -26.38 15.16
N GLU A 395 9.06 -27.16 14.67
CA GLU A 395 10.32 -26.70 14.05
C GLU A 395 10.11 -25.89 12.77
N LYS A 396 8.97 -26.04 12.09
CA LYS A 396 8.62 -25.31 10.87
C LYS A 396 8.17 -23.87 11.15
N VAL A 397 7.81 -23.55 12.40
CA VAL A 397 7.44 -22.17 12.76
C VAL A 397 8.65 -21.26 12.63
N LEU A 398 8.48 -20.15 11.92
CA LEU A 398 9.53 -19.17 11.67
C LEU A 398 9.82 -18.37 12.94
N ARG A 399 11.06 -18.42 13.39
CA ARG A 399 11.50 -17.79 14.65
C ARG A 399 11.70 -16.28 14.52
N GLU A 400 11.74 -15.78 13.31
CA GLU A 400 11.81 -14.35 12.97
C GLU A 400 10.51 -13.62 13.29
N ILE A 401 9.39 -14.31 13.42
CA ILE A 401 8.06 -13.72 13.64
C ILE A 401 8.02 -13.01 15.00
N PHE A 402 7.68 -11.73 14.98
CA PHE A 402 7.38 -10.92 16.17
C PHE A 402 5.88 -10.88 16.45
N SER A 403 5.06 -10.71 15.41
CA SER A 403 3.60 -10.66 15.47
C SER A 403 3.00 -11.10 14.13
N TYR A 404 1.73 -11.50 14.11
CA TYR A 404 1.09 -12.07 12.93
C TYR A 404 -0.40 -11.67 12.80
N GLY A 405 -1.05 -12.11 11.72
CA GLY A 405 -2.45 -11.78 11.48
C GLY A 405 -2.65 -10.35 10.98
N LEU A 406 -1.68 -9.82 10.23
CA LEU A 406 -1.74 -8.54 9.55
C LEU A 406 -2.02 -8.75 8.06
N ARG A 407 -2.69 -7.79 7.41
CA ARG A 407 -2.97 -7.86 5.98
C ARG A 407 -1.90 -7.19 5.15
N GLN A 408 -1.70 -5.90 5.34
CA GLN A 408 -0.74 -5.08 4.62
C GLN A 408 -0.19 -4.00 5.55
N PRO A 409 0.71 -4.35 6.49
CA PRO A 409 1.35 -3.40 7.41
C PRO A 409 2.28 -2.49 6.60
N TRP A 410 1.72 -1.38 6.10
CA TRP A 410 2.43 -0.51 5.16
C TRP A 410 3.53 0.30 5.83
N ARG A 411 3.17 1.11 6.84
CA ARG A 411 4.15 1.84 7.66
C ARG A 411 3.89 1.60 9.12
N PHE A 412 4.96 1.54 9.87
CA PHE A 412 4.94 1.45 11.32
C PHE A 412 6.03 2.34 11.92
N SER A 413 5.89 2.67 13.18
CA SER A 413 6.86 3.47 13.91
C SER A 413 6.80 3.19 15.40
N PHE A 414 7.91 3.40 16.08
CA PHE A 414 7.97 3.34 17.53
C PHE A 414 7.71 4.71 18.15
N ASP A 415 6.83 4.74 19.13
CA ASP A 415 6.71 5.91 19.98
C ASP A 415 7.97 6.05 20.84
N SER A 416 8.70 7.15 20.66
CA SER A 416 9.98 7.38 21.33
C SER A 416 9.90 7.52 22.85
N LYS A 417 8.69 7.69 23.41
CA LYS A 417 8.48 7.85 24.86
C LYS A 417 8.00 6.56 25.52
N THR A 418 7.08 5.84 24.88
CA THR A 418 6.47 4.62 25.45
C THR A 418 7.08 3.34 24.91
N GLY A 419 7.72 3.39 23.74
CA GLY A 419 8.19 2.21 23.02
C GLY A 419 7.08 1.44 22.30
N ASP A 420 5.83 1.91 22.32
CA ASP A 420 4.73 1.26 21.63
C ASP A 420 4.97 1.25 20.11
N LEU A 421 4.80 0.11 19.49
CA LEU A 421 4.91 -0.09 18.05
C LEU A 421 3.55 0.13 17.39
N TRP A 422 3.41 1.25 16.71
CA TRP A 422 2.21 1.64 15.98
C TRP A 422 2.29 1.20 14.53
N VAL A 423 1.24 0.57 14.02
CA VAL A 423 1.18 -0.02 12.68
C VAL A 423 -0.08 0.44 11.98
N GLY A 424 0.07 0.97 10.74
CA GLY A 424 -1.04 1.14 9.81
C GLY A 424 -1.19 -0.12 8.95
N ASP A 425 -2.32 -0.80 9.10
CA ASP A 425 -2.63 -2.03 8.37
C ASP A 425 -3.77 -1.82 7.38
N VAL A 426 -3.45 -1.92 6.09
CA VAL A 426 -4.42 -1.66 5.01
C VAL A 426 -5.42 -2.79 4.90
N GLY A 427 -6.69 -2.47 5.08
CA GLY A 427 -7.77 -3.44 5.09
C GLY A 427 -8.25 -3.89 3.70
N GLN A 428 -9.18 -4.85 3.69
CA GLN A 428 -9.67 -5.48 2.47
C GLN A 428 -10.87 -4.74 1.85
N ASN A 429 -12.01 -4.73 2.57
CA ASN A 429 -13.28 -4.26 2.01
C ASN A 429 -14.03 -3.27 2.90
N ARG A 430 -13.91 -3.37 4.22
CA ARG A 430 -14.77 -2.67 5.18
C ARG A 430 -14.04 -1.64 6.02
N PHE A 431 -12.80 -1.95 6.44
CA PHE A 431 -12.08 -1.15 7.41
C PHE A 431 -10.63 -0.95 7.02
N GLU A 432 -10.06 0.14 7.51
CA GLU A 432 -8.63 0.38 7.61
C GLU A 432 -8.26 0.39 9.08
N GLU A 433 -7.08 -0.09 9.46
CA GLU A 433 -6.74 -0.31 10.86
C GLU A 433 -5.48 0.43 11.31
N ILE A 434 -5.53 0.94 12.55
CA ILE A 434 -4.33 1.33 13.29
C ILE A 434 -4.20 0.43 14.51
N ASN A 435 -3.09 -0.26 14.56
CA ASN A 435 -2.75 -1.22 15.60
C ASN A 435 -1.60 -0.72 16.47
N ILE A 436 -1.61 -1.10 17.77
CA ILE A 436 -0.41 -1.11 18.62
C ILE A 436 -0.05 -2.58 18.82
N VAL A 437 1.13 -2.96 18.34
CA VAL A 437 1.55 -4.35 18.22
C VAL A 437 2.58 -4.72 19.28
N ARG A 438 2.42 -5.90 19.89
CA ARG A 438 3.37 -6.46 20.85
C ARG A 438 3.81 -7.87 20.43
N SER A 439 4.83 -8.33 21.11
CA SER A 439 5.43 -9.66 20.89
C SER A 439 4.39 -10.79 21.02
N GLY A 440 4.31 -11.68 20.03
CA GLY A 440 3.47 -12.87 20.00
C GLY A 440 2.00 -12.65 19.67
N GLU A 441 1.57 -11.41 19.44
CA GLU A 441 0.16 -11.09 19.22
C GLU A 441 -0.33 -11.46 17.82
N ASN A 442 -1.63 -11.86 17.77
CA ASN A 442 -2.38 -12.12 16.54
C ASN A 442 -3.40 -11.00 16.32
N HIS A 443 -3.27 -10.27 15.22
CA HIS A 443 -4.14 -9.13 14.86
C HIS A 443 -5.36 -9.51 14.01
N GLY A 444 -5.58 -10.80 13.79
CA GLY A 444 -6.87 -11.34 13.35
C GLY A 444 -7.08 -11.53 11.86
N TRP A 445 -6.36 -10.86 10.97
CA TRP A 445 -6.49 -11.09 9.54
C TRP A 445 -6.10 -12.55 9.19
N ASN A 446 -6.81 -13.34 8.35
CA ASN A 446 -8.03 -12.99 7.61
C ASN A 446 -9.31 -13.54 8.27
N VAL A 447 -9.29 -13.76 9.58
CA VAL A 447 -10.49 -14.18 10.34
C VAL A 447 -11.37 -12.96 10.63
N PHE A 448 -10.74 -11.84 10.97
CA PHE A 448 -11.41 -10.56 11.20
C PHE A 448 -10.84 -9.48 10.26
N GLU A 449 -11.68 -8.51 9.91
CA GLU A 449 -11.31 -7.23 9.35
C GLU A 449 -11.88 -6.16 10.29
N GLY A 450 -11.01 -5.39 10.94
CA GLY A 450 -11.41 -4.55 12.06
C GLY A 450 -12.01 -5.38 13.19
N TYR A 451 -13.22 -5.04 13.57
CA TYR A 451 -13.99 -5.73 14.61
C TYR A 451 -14.99 -6.74 14.06
N GLU A 452 -15.07 -6.91 12.73
CA GLU A 452 -16.06 -7.78 12.11
C GLU A 452 -15.44 -9.09 11.60
N LEU A 453 -16.19 -10.18 11.81
CA LEU A 453 -15.82 -11.48 11.26
C LEU A 453 -15.77 -11.38 9.71
N PHE A 454 -14.61 -11.70 9.13
CA PHE A 454 -14.41 -11.72 7.69
C PHE A 454 -14.53 -13.14 7.13
N SER A 455 -13.77 -14.09 7.69
CA SER A 455 -13.75 -15.48 7.23
C SER A 455 -13.61 -16.46 8.39
N THR A 456 -14.28 -17.61 8.30
CA THR A 456 -14.10 -18.71 9.25
C THR A 456 -13.12 -19.79 8.76
N LYS A 457 -12.63 -19.66 7.51
CA LYS A 457 -11.82 -20.70 6.85
C LYS A 457 -10.56 -21.07 7.63
N PHE A 458 -9.87 -20.08 8.20
CA PHE A 458 -8.63 -20.26 8.94
C PHE A 458 -8.79 -19.98 10.44
N ARG A 459 -10.04 -19.88 10.90
CA ARG A 459 -10.34 -19.68 12.31
C ARG A 459 -9.99 -20.94 13.10
N LYS A 460 -9.08 -20.78 14.06
CA LYS A 460 -8.76 -21.82 15.05
C LYS A 460 -9.60 -21.62 16.32
N GLU A 461 -9.86 -22.69 17.04
CA GLU A 461 -10.45 -22.60 18.38
C GLU A 461 -9.45 -21.89 19.33
N ASN A 462 -9.98 -21.10 20.26
CA ASN A 462 -9.20 -20.40 21.30
C ASN A 462 -8.17 -19.38 20.76
N LEU A 463 -8.41 -18.75 19.60
CA LEU A 463 -7.59 -17.64 19.12
C LEU A 463 -7.74 -16.43 20.07
N ASN A 464 -6.63 -16.03 20.68
CA ASN A 464 -6.55 -14.75 21.36
C ASN A 464 -6.22 -13.65 20.32
N LEU A 465 -7.25 -12.99 19.83
CA LEU A 465 -7.12 -11.94 18.81
C LEU A 465 -7.04 -10.57 19.48
N ILE A 466 -6.15 -9.74 18.97
CA ILE A 466 -5.94 -8.38 19.43
C ILE A 466 -6.66 -7.42 18.48
N ASN A 467 -7.58 -6.66 19.03
CA ASN A 467 -8.33 -5.67 18.28
C ASN A 467 -7.47 -4.43 17.98
N PRO A 468 -7.70 -3.75 16.83
CA PRO A 468 -7.06 -2.48 16.53
C PRO A 468 -7.45 -1.39 17.53
N VAL A 469 -6.60 -0.37 17.67
CA VAL A 469 -6.91 0.85 18.43
C VAL A 469 -8.09 1.57 17.79
N ILE A 470 -8.12 1.61 16.46
CA ILE A 470 -9.20 2.17 15.66
C ILE A 470 -9.34 1.41 14.35
N SER A 471 -10.59 1.22 13.92
CA SER A 471 -10.97 0.78 12.59
C SER A 471 -11.71 1.91 11.87
N PHE A 472 -11.09 2.44 10.82
CA PHE A 472 -11.73 3.45 9.96
C PHE A 472 -12.67 2.77 8.97
N ARG A 473 -13.92 3.23 8.91
CA ARG A 473 -14.88 2.80 7.89
C ARG A 473 -14.45 3.29 6.51
N ARG A 474 -14.90 2.62 5.45
CA ARG A 474 -14.62 3.04 4.06
C ARG A 474 -15.08 4.46 3.73
N SER A 475 -16.11 4.96 4.40
CA SER A 475 -16.54 6.37 4.30
C SER A 475 -15.51 7.37 4.83
N HIS A 476 -14.57 6.94 5.66
CA HIS A 476 -13.48 7.78 6.15
C HIS A 476 -12.23 7.66 5.28
N GLY A 477 -11.83 6.44 4.91
CA GLY A 477 -10.64 6.17 4.13
C GLY A 477 -10.62 4.76 3.56
N VAL A 478 -9.75 4.51 2.58
CA VAL A 478 -9.69 3.26 1.82
C VAL A 478 -8.28 2.67 1.70
N SER A 479 -7.27 3.37 2.23
CA SER A 479 -5.88 2.89 2.22
C SER A 479 -5.04 3.68 3.24
N ILE A 480 -4.99 3.17 4.48
CA ILE A 480 -4.26 3.80 5.58
C ILE A 480 -2.74 3.78 5.37
N THR A 481 -2.05 4.86 5.73
CA THR A 481 -0.60 4.96 5.50
C THR A 481 0.25 4.65 6.74
N GLY A 482 -0.34 4.63 7.96
CA GLY A 482 0.45 4.70 9.19
C GLY A 482 1.01 6.11 9.43
N GLY A 483 1.90 6.26 10.39
CA GLY A 483 2.50 7.57 10.73
C GLY A 483 3.33 7.56 12.02
N TYR A 484 3.24 8.63 12.81
CA TYR A 484 4.09 8.83 14.00
C TYR A 484 3.30 9.38 15.19
N VAL A 485 3.77 9.07 16.42
CA VAL A 485 3.30 9.74 17.64
C VAL A 485 4.00 11.08 17.77
N ILE A 486 3.20 12.15 17.87
CA ILE A 486 3.72 13.50 18.09
C ILE A 486 4.27 13.62 19.51
N ARG A 487 5.47 14.18 19.61
CA ARG A 487 6.07 14.62 20.87
C ARG A 487 6.34 16.11 20.78
N SER A 488 5.79 16.86 21.71
CA SER A 488 5.61 18.33 21.66
C SER A 488 6.87 19.14 21.36
N LYS A 489 8.04 18.62 21.68
CA LYS A 489 9.33 19.28 21.35
C LYS A 489 9.55 19.52 19.85
N GLY A 490 8.94 18.71 18.99
CA GLY A 490 9.10 18.84 17.52
C GLY A 490 8.09 19.79 16.89
N VAL A 491 6.86 19.81 17.38
CA VAL A 491 5.76 20.55 16.75
C VAL A 491 5.38 21.84 17.50
N ASN A 492 5.98 22.10 18.65
CA ASN A 492 5.75 23.27 19.50
C ASN A 492 4.25 23.54 19.80
N ASN A 493 3.48 22.45 20.00
CA ASN A 493 2.05 22.49 20.29
C ASN A 493 1.68 21.38 21.28
N GLU A 494 1.39 21.77 22.54
CA GLU A 494 1.12 20.83 23.63
C GLU A 494 -0.19 20.06 23.45
N SER A 495 -1.17 20.59 22.73
CA SER A 495 -2.45 19.89 22.50
C SER A 495 -2.26 18.58 21.71
N TYR A 496 -1.19 18.51 20.93
CA TYR A 496 -0.83 17.33 20.13
C TYR A 496 0.12 16.36 20.86
N GLU A 497 0.55 16.63 22.10
CA GLU A 497 1.42 15.69 22.84
C GLU A 497 0.74 14.32 22.96
N GLY A 498 1.43 13.29 22.48
CA GLY A 498 0.94 11.90 22.52
C GLY A 498 -0.12 11.56 21.45
N VAL A 499 -0.44 12.47 20.55
CA VAL A 499 -1.34 12.19 19.42
C VAL A 499 -0.57 11.40 18.36
N TYR A 500 -1.08 10.24 17.97
CA TYR A 500 -0.61 9.53 16.79
C TYR A 500 -1.27 10.13 15.55
N ILE A 501 -0.47 10.51 14.57
CA ILE A 501 -0.98 10.95 13.26
C ILE A 501 -0.90 9.81 12.27
N CYS A 502 -1.93 9.72 11.42
CA CYS A 502 -1.96 8.85 10.26
C CYS A 502 -2.75 9.52 9.14
N ALA A 503 -2.71 8.95 7.96
CA ALA A 503 -3.45 9.48 6.81
C ALA A 503 -4.02 8.36 5.95
N ASP A 504 -4.92 8.74 5.06
CA ASP A 504 -5.40 7.89 4.00
C ASP A 504 -4.83 8.33 2.64
N TYR A 505 -4.27 7.37 1.94
CA TYR A 505 -3.63 7.60 0.64
C TYR A 505 -4.59 8.18 -0.40
N GLN A 506 -5.81 7.62 -0.51
CA GLN A 506 -6.75 7.98 -1.56
C GLN A 506 -7.55 9.25 -1.21
N SER A 507 -8.12 9.32 -0.01
CA SER A 507 -8.91 10.48 0.43
C SER A 507 -8.03 11.67 0.81
N LYS A 508 -6.73 11.46 1.04
CA LYS A 508 -5.73 12.46 1.43
C LYS A 508 -5.96 13.06 2.81
N LYS A 509 -6.92 12.55 3.56
CA LYS A 509 -7.23 13.01 4.91
C LYS A 509 -6.13 12.64 5.88
N ILE A 510 -5.88 13.52 6.84
CA ILE A 510 -4.94 13.31 7.94
C ILE A 510 -5.74 13.30 9.23
N TRP A 511 -5.51 12.27 10.07
CA TRP A 511 -6.15 12.12 11.36
C TRP A 511 -5.13 12.17 12.49
N GLY A 512 -5.58 12.68 13.63
CA GLY A 512 -4.94 12.53 14.92
C GLY A 512 -5.74 11.56 15.80
N ILE A 513 -5.03 10.72 16.55
CA ILE A 513 -5.59 9.67 17.42
C ILE A 513 -4.98 9.81 18.80
N LYS A 514 -5.82 9.89 19.84
CA LYS A 514 -5.43 9.68 21.24
C LYS A 514 -5.97 8.34 21.73
N GLN A 515 -5.15 7.62 22.47
CA GLN A 515 -5.52 6.36 23.07
C GLN A 515 -4.99 6.25 24.51
N LYS A 516 -5.61 5.37 25.27
CA LYS A 516 -5.13 4.93 26.58
C LYS A 516 -5.28 3.42 26.70
N ASN A 517 -4.17 2.74 27.03
CA ASN A 517 -4.15 1.28 27.15
C ASN A 517 -4.70 0.57 25.90
N ARG A 518 -4.37 1.08 24.70
CA ARG A 518 -4.83 0.58 23.38
C ARG A 518 -6.33 0.77 23.13
N THR A 519 -7.02 1.55 23.95
CA THR A 519 -8.42 1.93 23.75
C THR A 519 -8.47 3.34 23.17
N LEU A 520 -9.22 3.53 22.10
CA LEU A 520 -9.44 4.84 21.49
C LEU A 520 -10.09 5.80 22.48
N GLU A 521 -9.46 6.93 22.76
CA GLU A 521 -10.05 8.02 23.53
C GLU A 521 -10.62 9.11 22.62
N MET A 522 -9.89 9.44 21.56
CA MET A 522 -10.30 10.52 20.64
C MET A 522 -9.70 10.31 19.26
N VAL A 523 -10.47 10.62 18.23
CA VAL A 523 -10.00 10.77 16.84
C VAL A 523 -10.55 12.05 16.25
N ARG A 524 -9.70 12.76 15.47
CA ARG A 524 -10.07 13.98 14.75
C ARG A 524 -9.46 13.99 13.35
N GLU A 525 -10.20 14.52 12.37
CA GLU A 525 -9.61 14.93 11.11
C GLU A 525 -8.87 16.24 11.35
N ILE A 526 -7.54 16.21 11.21
CA ILE A 526 -6.68 17.37 11.54
C ILE A 526 -6.19 18.11 10.31
N GLY A 527 -6.34 17.57 9.12
CA GLY A 527 -5.90 18.21 7.88
C GLY A 527 -6.16 17.36 6.64
N ASN A 528 -5.72 17.91 5.50
CA ASN A 528 -5.82 17.25 4.20
C ASN A 528 -4.56 17.53 3.39
N CYS A 529 -3.96 16.51 2.79
CA CYS A 529 -2.79 16.66 1.94
C CYS A 529 -3.19 17.11 0.52
N PRO A 530 -2.45 18.03 -0.12
CA PRO A 530 -2.72 18.43 -1.50
C PRO A 530 -2.46 17.33 -2.55
N ASP A 531 -1.78 16.25 -2.15
CA ASP A 531 -1.42 15.12 -2.98
C ASP A 531 -1.83 13.79 -2.31
N ARG A 532 -1.82 12.67 -3.06
CA ARG A 532 -1.97 11.35 -2.43
C ARG A 532 -0.81 11.11 -1.47
N LEU A 533 -1.13 10.94 -0.19
CA LEU A 533 -0.15 10.83 0.88
C LEU A 533 0.25 9.37 1.07
N VAL A 534 1.47 9.01 0.67
CA VAL A 534 1.92 7.61 0.70
C VAL A 534 2.57 7.23 2.03
N SER A 535 3.20 8.18 2.71
CA SER A 535 3.94 7.95 3.95
C SER A 535 4.21 9.28 4.66
N PHE A 536 4.66 9.19 5.92
CA PHE A 536 5.21 10.31 6.65
C PHE A 536 6.72 10.14 6.84
N GLY A 537 7.42 11.25 7.06
CA GLY A 537 8.81 11.30 7.50
C GLY A 537 8.94 12.13 8.78
N ILE A 538 10.01 11.90 9.52
CA ILE A 538 10.32 12.63 10.74
C ILE A 538 11.80 13.02 10.75
N ASP A 539 12.11 14.25 11.18
CA ASP A 539 13.48 14.70 11.36
C ASP A 539 13.97 14.58 12.83
N LYS A 540 15.24 14.81 13.05
CA LYS A 540 15.86 14.78 14.40
C LYS A 540 15.27 15.82 15.36
N LYS A 541 14.67 16.87 14.84
CA LYS A 541 13.95 17.87 15.63
C LYS A 541 12.50 17.48 15.89
N ARG A 542 12.09 16.31 15.39
CA ARG A 542 10.74 15.77 15.50
C ARG A 542 9.70 16.56 14.68
N ASN A 543 10.13 17.37 13.71
CA ASN A 543 9.21 17.86 12.70
C ASN A 543 8.69 16.71 11.85
N ILE A 544 7.43 16.80 11.43
CA ILE A 544 6.77 15.77 10.64
C ILE A 544 6.54 16.27 9.22
N TYR A 545 6.73 15.36 8.28
CA TYR A 545 6.61 15.62 6.85
C TYR A 545 5.65 14.63 6.22
N ALA A 546 4.78 15.10 5.33
CA ALA A 546 3.94 14.25 4.49
C ALA A 546 4.62 14.05 3.13
N ILE A 547 4.61 12.82 2.64
CA ILE A 547 5.21 12.45 1.36
C ILE A 547 4.11 12.34 0.32
N GLY A 548 4.05 13.31 -0.58
CA GLY A 548 3.13 13.33 -1.71
C GLY A 548 3.63 12.44 -2.83
N TYR A 549 2.81 11.47 -3.23
CA TYR A 549 3.22 10.39 -4.13
C TYR A 549 3.18 10.74 -5.60
N ASP A 550 2.11 11.44 -6.04
CA ASP A 550 1.93 11.70 -7.49
C ASP A 550 2.72 12.90 -7.97
N LYS A 551 2.71 13.96 -7.16
CA LYS A 551 3.43 15.20 -7.47
C LYS A 551 4.90 15.16 -7.05
N GLY A 552 5.27 14.15 -6.24
CA GLY A 552 6.63 14.04 -5.72
C GLY A 552 7.00 15.18 -4.77
N ILE A 553 6.07 15.73 -4.00
CA ILE A 553 6.32 16.88 -3.12
C ILE A 553 6.39 16.41 -1.68
N ILE A 554 7.41 16.86 -0.95
CA ILE A 554 7.53 16.69 0.49
C ILE A 554 6.94 17.91 1.18
N TYR A 555 5.90 17.71 1.99
CA TYR A 555 5.22 18.77 2.71
C TYR A 555 5.63 18.76 4.18
N LYS A 556 6.05 19.89 4.71
CA LYS A 556 6.22 20.06 6.16
C LYS A 556 4.86 20.35 6.79
N LEU A 557 4.54 19.67 7.90
CA LEU A 557 3.33 19.89 8.67
C LEU A 557 3.57 21.02 9.69
N ASP A 558 2.67 21.98 9.74
CA ASP A 558 2.64 23.04 10.74
C ASP A 558 1.39 22.90 11.63
N PHE A 559 1.61 22.74 12.92
CA PHE A 559 0.58 22.54 13.94
C PHE A 559 0.27 23.82 14.71
N SER A 560 0.98 24.93 14.46
CA SER A 560 0.99 26.13 15.32
C SER A 560 -0.39 26.80 15.46
N GLY A 561 -1.24 26.70 14.44
CA GLY A 561 -2.59 27.29 14.43
C GLY A 561 -3.71 26.32 14.82
N SER A 562 -3.41 25.05 15.07
CA SER A 562 -4.38 23.97 15.29
C SER A 562 -4.45 23.58 16.77
N ILE A 563 -5.62 23.16 17.24
CA ILE A 563 -5.82 22.60 18.59
C ILE A 563 -6.46 21.23 18.45
N PHE A 564 -5.88 20.23 19.13
CA PHE A 564 -6.42 18.88 19.18
C PHE A 564 -7.31 18.70 20.40
N GLU A 565 -8.63 18.79 20.18
CA GLU A 565 -9.68 18.68 21.20
C GLU A 565 -10.94 17.99 20.65
#